data_bb1cfa855da50a2b1da9d98dcad1c810
#
_entry.id   bb1cfa855da50a2b1da9d98dcad1c810
#
_cell.length_a   1.000
_cell.length_b   1.000
_cell.length_c   1.000
_cell.angle_alpha   90.00
_cell.angle_beta   90.00
_cell.angle_gamma   90.00
#
_symmetry.space_group_name_H-M   'P 1'
#
loop_
_entity.id
_entity.type
_entity.pdbx_description
1 polymer ?
#
loop_
_entity_poly.entity_id
_entity_poly.type
_entity_poly.pdbx_seq_one_letter_code
_entity_poly.pdbx_strand_id
1 'polypeptide(L)'
;MAEYCDIYNEAGTHLGTALRSECHGNPALIHCTAHVVVIHPENGMVLLQKRRMDKDIQPGRWDTAVGGHLAAGESFEEAARRELSEELGVSGRVELFHLFDSRIRNEIESENVRVFGAKLSGPFDFQRSEIDEVRFFSAAELTDPANRQNFTPNLCTELDELIRSGFIRS
;
A
#
# COMPACT_ATOMS: atom_id res chain seq x y z
N MET A 1 -17.04 -1.76 -16.35
CA MET A 1 -16.33 -2.95 -16.81
C MET A 1 -15.84 -3.78 -15.66
N ALA A 2 -15.92 -5.09 -15.77
CA ALA A 2 -15.40 -5.98 -14.74
C ALA A 2 -13.87 -5.92 -14.72
N GLU A 3 -13.29 -5.84 -13.53
CA GLU A 3 -11.84 -5.87 -13.33
C GLU A 3 -11.43 -7.28 -12.90
N TYR A 4 -10.34 -7.75 -13.47
CA TYR A 4 -9.77 -9.08 -13.19
C TYR A 4 -8.38 -8.94 -12.58
N CYS A 5 -8.04 -9.86 -11.69
CA CYS A 5 -6.71 -10.01 -11.12
C CYS A 5 -6.15 -11.38 -11.50
N ASP A 6 -4.84 -11.44 -11.72
CA ASP A 6 -4.15 -12.73 -11.83
C ASP A 6 -4.12 -13.39 -10.45
N ILE A 7 -4.36 -14.69 -10.42
CA ILE A 7 -4.32 -15.47 -9.18
C ILE A 7 -3.21 -16.52 -9.23
N TYR A 8 -2.67 -16.82 -8.05
CA TYR A 8 -1.49 -17.66 -7.88
C TYR A 8 -1.73 -18.70 -6.77
N ASN A 9 -0.92 -19.75 -6.76
CA ASN A 9 -0.85 -20.65 -5.60
C ASN A 9 0.28 -20.22 -4.66
N GLU A 10 0.43 -20.90 -3.53
CA GLU A 10 1.46 -20.58 -2.53
C GLU A 10 2.90 -20.75 -3.06
N ALA A 11 3.09 -21.56 -4.08
CA ALA A 11 4.38 -21.73 -4.75
C ALA A 11 4.69 -20.62 -5.77
N GLY A 12 3.74 -19.69 -6.00
CA GLY A 12 3.90 -18.62 -6.97
C GLY A 12 3.54 -19.00 -8.40
N THR A 13 2.89 -20.14 -8.61
CA THR A 13 2.45 -20.56 -9.94
C THR A 13 1.17 -19.83 -10.31
N HIS A 14 1.13 -19.25 -11.51
CA HIS A 14 -0.06 -18.59 -12.05
C HIS A 14 -1.15 -19.60 -12.31
N LEU A 15 -2.33 -19.40 -11.75
CA LEU A 15 -3.47 -20.30 -11.85
C LEU A 15 -4.54 -19.83 -12.84
N GLY A 16 -4.51 -18.58 -13.23
CA GLY A 16 -5.52 -17.96 -14.09
C GLY A 16 -5.91 -16.58 -13.59
N THR A 17 -7.14 -16.17 -13.84
CA THR A 17 -7.67 -14.88 -13.40
C THR A 17 -8.96 -15.08 -12.62
N ALA A 18 -9.26 -14.10 -11.76
CA ALA A 18 -10.54 -14.02 -11.05
C ALA A 18 -11.00 -12.57 -11.02
N LEU A 19 -12.30 -12.37 -10.87
CA LEU A 19 -12.83 -11.02 -10.70
C LEU A 19 -12.23 -10.39 -9.43
N ARG A 20 -11.87 -9.12 -9.51
CA ARG A 20 -11.36 -8.38 -8.35
C ARG A 20 -12.33 -8.45 -7.18
N SER A 21 -13.65 -8.37 -7.46
CA SER A 21 -14.69 -8.51 -6.45
C SER A 21 -14.70 -9.88 -5.77
N GLU A 22 -14.25 -10.92 -6.46
CA GLU A 22 -14.14 -12.28 -5.89
C GLU A 22 -12.88 -12.42 -5.04
N CYS A 23 -11.81 -11.70 -5.37
CA CYS A 23 -10.58 -11.70 -4.59
C CYS A 23 -10.74 -10.95 -3.27
N HIS A 24 -11.52 -9.88 -3.29
CA HIS A 24 -11.79 -9.07 -2.12
C HIS A 24 -12.63 -9.85 -1.10
N GLY A 25 -12.08 -10.06 0.08
CA GLY A 25 -12.75 -10.82 1.13
C GLY A 25 -12.66 -12.34 0.98
N ASN A 26 -11.84 -12.84 0.07
CA ASN A 26 -11.64 -14.28 -0.14
C ASN A 26 -10.17 -14.69 -0.01
N PRO A 27 -9.75 -15.19 1.16
CA PRO A 27 -8.35 -15.58 1.38
C PRO A 27 -7.91 -16.81 0.59
N ALA A 28 -8.82 -17.51 -0.08
CA ALA A 28 -8.47 -18.64 -0.95
C ALA A 28 -7.88 -18.19 -2.28
N LEU A 29 -8.08 -16.93 -2.67
CA LEU A 29 -7.60 -16.37 -3.94
C LEU A 29 -6.39 -15.45 -3.69
N ILE A 30 -5.19 -15.98 -3.97
CA ILE A 30 -3.95 -15.21 -3.82
C ILE A 30 -3.80 -14.30 -5.04
N HIS A 31 -3.80 -13.00 -4.81
CA HIS A 31 -3.58 -12.00 -5.85
C HIS A 31 -2.46 -11.04 -5.43
N CYS A 32 -2.09 -10.11 -6.30
CA CYS A 32 -0.94 -9.24 -6.06
C CYS A 32 -1.35 -7.80 -5.82
N THR A 33 -0.60 -7.12 -4.95
CA THR A 33 -0.75 -5.69 -4.68
C THR A 33 0.62 -5.00 -4.72
N ALA A 34 0.61 -3.73 -5.09
CA ALA A 34 1.77 -2.86 -5.03
C ALA A 34 1.52 -1.77 -4.01
N HIS A 35 2.49 -1.58 -3.11
CA HIS A 35 2.47 -0.47 -2.15
C HIS A 35 3.59 0.51 -2.48
N VAL A 36 3.36 1.79 -2.21
CA VAL A 36 4.42 2.80 -2.32
C VAL A 36 4.55 3.52 -0.98
N VAL A 37 5.73 3.41 -0.39
CA VAL A 37 6.12 4.20 0.78
C VAL A 37 6.68 5.51 0.26
N VAL A 38 6.04 6.60 0.60
CA VAL A 38 6.44 7.94 0.16
C VAL A 38 7.24 8.61 1.28
N ILE A 39 8.45 9.02 0.96
CA ILE A 39 9.40 9.59 1.92
C ILE A 39 9.71 11.01 1.50
N HIS A 40 9.66 11.93 2.46
CA HIS A 40 10.03 13.31 2.19
C HIS A 40 11.54 13.39 1.90
N PRO A 41 11.94 14.01 0.76
CA PRO A 41 13.35 13.97 0.34
C PRO A 41 14.31 14.74 1.24
N GLU A 42 13.81 15.69 2.02
CA GLU A 42 14.65 16.53 2.89
C GLU A 42 14.73 16.02 4.33
N ASN A 43 13.61 15.60 4.92
CA ASN A 43 13.57 15.24 6.34
C ASN A 43 13.35 13.76 6.62
N GLY A 44 13.11 12.94 5.59
CA GLY A 44 12.93 11.50 5.75
C GLY A 44 11.62 11.08 6.39
N MET A 45 10.69 11.99 6.61
CA MET A 45 9.38 11.65 7.14
C MET A 45 8.58 10.82 6.15
N VAL A 46 7.69 9.98 6.65
CA VAL A 46 6.91 9.04 5.85
C VAL A 46 5.48 9.52 5.72
N LEU A 47 4.99 9.57 4.49
CA LEU A 47 3.60 9.94 4.22
C LEU A 47 2.68 8.77 4.52
N LEU A 48 1.62 9.02 5.25
CA LEU A 48 0.54 8.06 5.46
C LEU A 48 -0.77 8.64 4.95
N GLN A 49 -1.69 7.77 4.54
CA GLN A 49 -3.06 8.15 4.20
C GLN A 49 -4.03 7.74 5.29
N LYS A 50 -4.98 8.60 5.61
CA LYS A 50 -6.07 8.27 6.51
C LYS A 50 -7.25 7.78 5.67
N ARG A 51 -7.67 6.54 5.92
CA ARG A 51 -8.81 5.92 5.24
C ARG A 51 -10.10 6.63 5.64
N ARG A 52 -11.01 6.76 4.68
CA ARG A 52 -12.32 7.36 4.97
C ARG A 52 -13.08 6.56 6.02
N MET A 53 -13.91 7.26 6.80
CA MET A 53 -14.74 6.63 7.82
C MET A 53 -15.84 5.73 7.25
N ASP A 54 -16.18 5.90 5.96
CA ASP A 54 -17.20 5.12 5.27
C ASP A 54 -16.64 3.85 4.60
N LYS A 55 -15.37 3.53 4.83
CA LYS A 55 -14.78 2.27 4.34
C LYS A 55 -15.29 1.09 5.17
N ASP A 56 -15.51 -0.04 4.50
CA ASP A 56 -15.95 -1.29 5.15
C ASP A 56 -14.80 -1.98 5.90
N ILE A 57 -13.56 -1.82 5.43
CA ILE A 57 -12.37 -2.41 6.06
C ILE A 57 -11.51 -1.31 6.68
N GLN A 58 -11.22 -1.41 7.98
CA GLN A 58 -10.35 -0.50 8.73
C GLN A 58 -10.71 0.99 8.53
N PRO A 59 -11.97 1.40 8.74
CA PRO A 59 -12.38 2.79 8.52
C PRO A 59 -11.65 3.75 9.45
N GLY A 60 -11.27 4.92 8.91
CA GLY A 60 -10.66 6.01 9.67
C GLY A 60 -9.25 5.76 10.17
N ARG A 61 -8.64 4.64 9.84
CA ARG A 61 -7.27 4.32 10.25
C ARG A 61 -6.26 4.83 9.23
N TRP A 62 -5.04 5.05 9.72
CA TRP A 62 -3.92 5.40 8.86
C TRP A 62 -3.32 4.16 8.20
N ASP A 63 -2.91 4.31 6.97
CA ASP A 63 -2.37 3.24 6.13
C ASP A 63 -1.19 3.75 5.30
N THR A 64 -0.51 2.84 4.61
CA THR A 64 0.55 3.19 3.66
C THR A 64 0.03 4.21 2.66
N ALA A 65 0.90 5.14 2.25
CA ALA A 65 0.51 6.26 1.38
C ALA A 65 -0.22 5.82 0.12
N VAL A 66 0.24 4.74 -0.52
CA VAL A 66 -0.37 4.20 -1.75
C VAL A 66 -0.40 2.68 -1.67
N GLY A 67 -1.52 2.09 -2.04
CA GLY A 67 -1.64 0.65 -2.16
C GLY A 67 -2.80 0.29 -3.08
N GLY A 68 -2.58 -0.69 -3.96
CA GLY A 68 -3.63 -1.14 -4.86
C GLY A 68 -3.30 -2.47 -5.54
N HIS A 69 -4.35 -3.12 -6.00
CA HIS A 69 -4.27 -4.43 -6.66
C HIS A 69 -3.73 -4.29 -8.09
N LEU A 70 -2.94 -5.28 -8.50
CA LEU A 70 -2.55 -5.41 -9.90
C LEU A 70 -3.76 -5.89 -10.72
N ALA A 71 -4.01 -5.22 -11.83
CA ALA A 71 -4.91 -5.74 -12.85
C ALA A 71 -4.25 -6.93 -13.56
N ALA A 72 -5.05 -7.82 -14.13
CA ALA A 72 -4.53 -8.96 -14.89
C ALA A 72 -3.58 -8.49 -16.00
N GLY A 73 -2.39 -9.05 -16.03
CA GLY A 73 -1.33 -8.69 -16.97
C GLY A 73 -0.51 -7.45 -16.60
N GLU A 74 -0.85 -6.77 -15.52
CA GLU A 74 -0.12 -5.59 -15.06
C GLU A 74 1.09 -6.01 -14.23
N SER A 75 2.22 -5.31 -14.39
CA SER A 75 3.39 -5.50 -13.54
C SER A 75 3.21 -4.76 -12.21
N PHE A 76 3.99 -5.12 -11.20
CA PHE A 76 4.01 -4.40 -9.92
C PHE A 76 4.34 -2.91 -10.11
N GLU A 77 5.33 -2.61 -10.95
CA GLU A 77 5.74 -1.22 -11.20
C GLU A 77 4.64 -0.42 -11.90
N GLU A 78 3.99 -1.01 -12.90
CA GLU A 78 2.87 -0.38 -13.60
C GLU A 78 1.73 -0.06 -12.63
N ALA A 79 1.38 -1.01 -11.76
CA ALA A 79 0.35 -0.82 -10.75
C ALA A 79 0.74 0.28 -9.76
N ALA A 80 1.99 0.29 -9.29
CA ALA A 80 2.49 1.30 -8.36
C ALA A 80 2.37 2.70 -8.96
N ARG A 81 2.74 2.88 -10.22
CA ARG A 81 2.66 4.18 -10.91
C ARG A 81 1.22 4.62 -11.12
N ARG A 82 0.36 3.70 -11.52
CA ARG A 82 -1.07 3.96 -11.72
C ARG A 82 -1.73 4.39 -10.41
N GLU A 83 -1.47 3.66 -9.32
CA GLU A 83 -2.04 3.96 -8.01
C GLU A 83 -1.50 5.26 -7.43
N LEU A 84 -0.22 5.59 -7.64
CA LEU A 84 0.34 6.89 -7.28
C LEU A 84 -0.44 8.03 -7.94
N SER A 85 -0.74 7.88 -9.23
CA SER A 85 -1.50 8.87 -9.99
C SER A 85 -2.94 8.97 -9.48
N GLU A 86 -3.61 7.83 -9.30
CA GLU A 86 -5.01 7.79 -8.86
C GLU A 86 -5.20 8.27 -7.43
N GLU A 87 -4.39 7.79 -6.50
CA GLU A 87 -4.57 8.07 -5.07
C GLU A 87 -3.97 9.41 -4.63
N LEU A 88 -2.79 9.80 -5.15
CA LEU A 88 -2.08 11.00 -4.72
C LEU A 88 -1.99 12.10 -5.79
N GLY A 89 -2.50 11.86 -6.98
CA GLY A 89 -2.42 12.83 -8.07
C GLY A 89 -1.00 13.07 -8.58
N VAL A 90 -0.10 12.12 -8.35
CA VAL A 90 1.31 12.24 -8.77
C VAL A 90 1.46 11.71 -10.19
N SER A 91 1.87 12.57 -11.11
CA SER A 91 2.10 12.23 -12.52
C SER A 91 3.54 12.57 -12.91
N GLY A 92 3.94 12.07 -14.08
CA GLY A 92 5.28 12.28 -14.60
C GLY A 92 6.27 11.23 -14.14
N ARG A 93 7.57 11.54 -14.28
CA ARG A 93 8.63 10.62 -13.92
C ARG A 93 8.88 10.64 -12.43
N VAL A 94 8.46 9.58 -11.77
CA VAL A 94 8.78 9.32 -10.37
C VAL A 94 9.72 8.11 -10.34
N GLU A 95 10.85 8.24 -9.68
CA GLU A 95 11.75 7.11 -9.47
C GLU A 95 11.18 6.23 -8.37
N LEU A 96 10.89 4.97 -8.72
CA LEU A 96 10.46 3.95 -7.77
C LEU A 96 11.62 3.01 -7.50
N PHE A 97 11.88 2.71 -6.24
CA PHE A 97 12.89 1.73 -5.88
C PHE A 97 12.27 0.61 -5.04
N HIS A 98 12.66 -0.62 -5.33
CA HIS A 98 12.16 -1.79 -4.64
C HIS A 98 12.70 -1.85 -3.22
N LEU A 99 11.81 -1.91 -2.22
CA LEU A 99 12.19 -2.02 -0.82
C LEU A 99 12.20 -3.47 -0.35
N PHE A 100 11.06 -4.14 -0.44
CA PHE A 100 10.93 -5.54 -0.07
C PHE A 100 9.63 -6.12 -0.62
N ASP A 101 9.53 -7.45 -0.59
CA ASP A 101 8.30 -8.19 -0.86
C ASP A 101 7.77 -8.75 0.44
N SER A 102 6.45 -8.80 0.57
CA SER A 102 5.79 -9.37 1.73
C SER A 102 4.53 -10.13 1.32
N ARG A 103 3.93 -10.81 2.27
CA ARG A 103 2.68 -11.55 2.07
C ARG A 103 1.68 -11.14 3.14
N ILE A 104 0.45 -10.90 2.70
CA ILE A 104 -0.68 -10.70 3.60
C ILE A 104 -1.50 -11.99 3.53
N ARG A 105 -1.66 -12.64 4.66
CA ARG A 105 -2.47 -13.87 4.81
C ARG A 105 -3.31 -13.71 6.07
N ASN A 106 -4.60 -13.49 5.91
CA ASN A 106 -5.51 -13.37 7.04
C ASN A 106 -6.89 -13.91 6.66
N GLU A 107 -7.89 -13.68 7.49
CA GLU A 107 -9.26 -14.17 7.29
C GLU A 107 -9.99 -13.46 6.15
N ILE A 108 -9.49 -12.31 5.73
CA ILE A 108 -10.14 -11.44 4.73
C ILE A 108 -9.52 -11.61 3.36
N GLU A 109 -8.19 -11.69 3.29
CA GLU A 109 -7.48 -11.62 2.01
C GLU A 109 -6.15 -12.37 2.02
N SER A 110 -5.70 -12.72 0.81
CA SER A 110 -4.37 -13.29 0.57
C SER A 110 -3.71 -12.51 -0.55
N GLU A 111 -2.65 -11.78 -0.23
CA GLU A 111 -1.95 -10.92 -1.17
C GLU A 111 -0.45 -11.17 -1.16
N ASN A 112 0.14 -11.19 -2.36
CA ASN A 112 1.58 -11.05 -2.52
C ASN A 112 1.84 -9.57 -2.78
N VAL A 113 2.63 -8.94 -1.92
CA VAL A 113 2.83 -7.50 -1.92
C VAL A 113 4.25 -7.17 -2.32
N ARG A 114 4.41 -6.25 -3.27
CA ARG A 114 5.70 -5.61 -3.53
C ARG A 114 5.65 -4.17 -3.04
N VAL A 115 6.60 -3.82 -2.19
CA VAL A 115 6.69 -2.49 -1.59
C VAL A 115 7.80 -1.70 -2.26
N PHE A 116 7.43 -0.56 -2.84
CA PHE A 116 8.34 0.40 -3.43
C PHE A 116 8.49 1.61 -2.53
N GLY A 117 9.60 2.32 -2.68
CA GLY A 117 9.80 3.63 -2.11
C GLY A 117 9.81 4.70 -3.19
N ALA A 118 9.38 5.90 -2.84
CA ALA A 118 9.47 7.08 -3.69
C ALA A 118 9.76 8.30 -2.82
N LYS A 119 10.60 9.21 -3.31
CA LYS A 119 10.89 10.48 -2.62
C LYS A 119 10.06 11.58 -3.23
N LEU A 120 9.10 12.08 -2.47
CA LEU A 120 8.14 13.09 -2.91
C LEU A 120 7.86 14.04 -1.73
N SER A 121 7.84 15.34 -2.03
CA SER A 121 7.59 16.37 -1.00
C SER A 121 6.13 16.84 -0.97
N GLY A 122 5.35 16.57 -2.01
CA GLY A 122 4.03 17.15 -2.19
C GLY A 122 4.09 18.58 -2.73
N PRO A 123 2.98 19.32 -2.72
CA PRO A 123 1.67 18.92 -2.20
C PRO A 123 1.01 17.82 -3.03
N PHE A 124 0.05 17.13 -2.44
CA PHE A 124 -0.64 16.01 -3.08
C PHE A 124 -2.11 16.36 -3.32
N ASP A 125 -2.59 16.04 -4.52
CA ASP A 125 -4.01 16.10 -4.85
C ASP A 125 -4.58 14.70 -4.69
N PHE A 126 -4.86 14.32 -3.45
CA PHE A 126 -5.28 12.96 -3.13
C PHE A 126 -6.74 12.70 -3.45
N GLN A 127 -7.06 11.42 -3.66
CA GLN A 127 -8.39 10.94 -4.04
C GLN A 127 -9.37 11.02 -2.86
N ARG A 128 -10.13 12.11 -2.78
CA ARG A 128 -11.01 12.41 -1.65
C ARG A 128 -12.19 11.44 -1.50
N SER A 129 -12.50 10.67 -2.54
CA SER A 129 -13.50 9.59 -2.46
C SER A 129 -13.02 8.39 -1.65
N GLU A 130 -11.71 8.25 -1.45
CA GLU A 130 -11.09 7.10 -0.79
C GLU A 130 -10.28 7.48 0.45
N ILE A 131 -9.77 8.71 0.49
CA ILE A 131 -8.80 9.20 1.48
C ILE A 131 -9.33 10.48 2.13
N ASP A 132 -9.32 10.53 3.46
CA ASP A 132 -9.72 11.73 4.20
C ASP A 132 -8.57 12.72 4.34
N GLU A 133 -7.36 12.22 4.54
CA GLU A 133 -6.20 13.05 4.83
C GLU A 133 -4.91 12.33 4.45
N VAL A 134 -3.89 13.08 4.05
CA VAL A 134 -2.52 12.58 3.95
C VAL A 134 -1.62 13.46 4.82
N ARG A 135 -0.65 12.86 5.51
CA ARG A 135 0.25 13.58 6.41
C ARG A 135 1.58 12.86 6.52
N PHE A 136 2.65 13.62 6.59
CA PHE A 136 3.98 13.10 6.91
C PHE A 136 4.13 12.84 8.42
N PHE A 137 4.66 11.67 8.74
CA PHE A 137 4.93 11.24 10.11
C PHE A 137 6.44 11.11 10.33
N SER A 138 6.92 11.59 11.47
CA SER A 138 8.32 11.37 11.87
C SER A 138 8.53 9.93 12.33
N ALA A 139 9.78 9.49 12.40
CA ALA A 139 10.12 8.17 12.94
C ALA A 139 9.58 7.99 14.37
N ALA A 140 9.68 9.02 15.19
CA ALA A 140 9.13 9.01 16.56
C ALA A 140 7.61 8.80 16.56
N GLU A 141 6.90 9.47 15.68
CA GLU A 141 5.45 9.29 15.54
C GLU A 141 5.08 7.90 15.05
N LEU A 142 5.86 7.34 14.10
CA LEU A 142 5.61 6.01 13.55
C LEU A 142 5.84 4.88 14.56
N THR A 143 6.67 5.12 15.57
CA THR A 143 7.00 4.12 16.60
C THR A 143 6.22 4.33 17.89
N ASP A 144 5.48 5.43 18.01
CA ASP A 144 4.67 5.71 19.19
C ASP A 144 3.48 4.74 19.29
N PRO A 145 3.38 3.93 20.37
CA PRO A 145 2.27 3.00 20.54
C PRO A 145 0.89 3.67 20.50
N ALA A 146 0.78 4.90 20.98
CA ALA A 146 -0.47 5.65 20.95
C ALA A 146 -0.94 5.92 19.52
N ASN A 147 -0.02 6.24 18.62
CA ASN A 147 -0.33 6.42 17.19
C ASN A 147 -0.64 5.10 16.51
N ARG A 148 0.11 4.06 16.84
CA ARG A 148 -0.05 2.74 16.23
C ARG A 148 -1.42 2.11 16.46
N GLN A 149 -2.11 2.49 17.52
CA GLN A 149 -3.49 2.07 17.75
C GLN A 149 -4.44 2.51 16.62
N ASN A 150 -4.08 3.57 15.91
CA ASN A 150 -4.86 4.13 14.81
C ASN A 150 -4.31 3.75 13.43
N PHE A 151 -3.34 2.85 13.37
CA PHE A 151 -2.77 2.33 12.13
C PHE A 151 -3.44 1.00 11.78
N THR A 152 -3.53 0.73 10.46
CA THR A 152 -3.98 -0.59 10.04
C THR A 152 -2.96 -1.66 10.47
N PRO A 153 -3.41 -2.92 10.69
CA PRO A 153 -2.48 -4.00 11.01
C PRO A 153 -1.41 -4.19 9.93
N ASN A 154 -1.78 -4.04 8.66
CA ASN A 154 -0.86 -4.17 7.54
C ASN A 154 0.21 -3.08 7.57
N LEU A 155 -0.16 -1.84 7.89
CA LEU A 155 0.80 -0.76 8.04
C LEU A 155 1.78 -1.05 9.18
N CYS A 156 1.29 -1.52 10.31
CA CYS A 156 2.17 -1.86 11.45
C CYS A 156 3.23 -2.89 11.05
N THR A 157 2.82 -3.95 10.36
CA THR A 157 3.74 -4.99 9.87
C THR A 157 4.76 -4.41 8.90
N GLU A 158 4.31 -3.57 7.97
CA GLU A 158 5.17 -2.93 6.97
C GLU A 158 6.17 -1.98 7.63
N LEU A 159 5.74 -1.19 8.61
CA LEU A 159 6.63 -0.31 9.37
C LEU A 159 7.69 -1.09 10.15
N ASP A 160 7.32 -2.20 10.76
CA ASP A 160 8.26 -3.06 11.47
C ASP A 160 9.36 -3.56 10.54
N GLU A 161 9.01 -3.94 9.31
CA GLU A 161 9.98 -4.36 8.30
C GLU A 161 10.88 -3.19 7.85
N LEU A 162 10.32 -2.01 7.67
CA LEU A 162 11.07 -0.80 7.30
C LEU A 162 12.07 -0.41 8.38
N ILE A 163 11.68 -0.55 9.64
CA ILE A 163 12.57 -0.28 10.79
C ILE A 163 13.66 -1.35 10.88
N ARG A 164 13.28 -2.62 10.77
CA ARG A 164 14.21 -3.76 10.84
C ARG A 164 15.28 -3.69 9.75
N SER A 165 14.91 -3.26 8.55
CA SER A 165 15.84 -3.12 7.42
C SER A 165 16.71 -1.86 7.51
N GLY A 166 16.47 -0.99 8.47
CA GLY A 166 17.21 0.26 8.65
C GLY A 166 16.77 1.39 7.72
N PHE A 167 15.68 1.20 7.00
CA PHE A 167 15.13 2.21 6.09
C PHE A 167 14.51 3.38 6.85
N ILE A 168 13.83 3.09 7.96
CA ILE A 168 13.35 4.08 8.93
C ILE A 168 14.22 3.93 10.17
N ARG A 169 14.84 5.03 10.59
CA ARG A 169 15.64 5.08 11.82
C ARG A 169 14.80 5.70 12.93
N SER A 170 14.59 4.91 13.95
CA SER A 170 13.93 5.38 15.17
C SER A 170 14.87 6.22 16.05
#